data_f82b06e250c78af0ad815a8f1c8c5477
#
_entry.id   f82b06e250c78af0ad815a8f1c8c5477
#
_cell.length_a   1.000
_cell.length_b   1.000
_cell.length_c   1.000
_cell.angle_alpha   90.00
_cell.angle_beta   90.00
_cell.angle_gamma   90.00
#
_symmetry.space_group_name_H-M   'P 1'
#
loop_
_entity.id
_entity.type
_entity.pdbx_description
1 polymer ?
#
loop_
_entity_poly.entity_id
_entity_poly.type
_entity_poly.pdbx_seq_one_letter_code
_entity_poly.pdbx_strand_id
1 'polypeptide(L)'
;MTTDQYRLALEAASREYQQLAQQRADLDKRLAQLAQTIGSLNRLCGFTPNVAVGLTDGCRMVLNAAGHPLTAMEVRQSLEAMGFDVSKYSNDLAPIHTVLKRLTESDEVRFVPRGYAKPAYEWKRSIRMIGRSDEHGDGEKEPDEGKRPKRSKK
;
A
#
# COMPACT_ATOMS: atom_id res chain seq x y z
N MET A 1 16.50 11.22 -35.66
CA MET A 1 16.09 11.70 -34.32
C MET A 1 17.33 11.73 -33.45
N THR A 2 17.60 12.86 -32.80
CA THR A 2 18.78 13.03 -31.94
C THR A 2 18.44 12.54 -30.53
N THR A 3 19.45 12.12 -29.76
CA THR A 3 19.30 11.66 -28.35
C THR A 3 18.56 12.68 -27.49
N ASP A 4 18.73 13.97 -27.75
CA ASP A 4 18.05 15.06 -27.05
C ASP A 4 16.54 15.08 -27.29
N GLN A 5 16.08 14.73 -28.49
CA GLN A 5 14.65 14.63 -28.81
C GLN A 5 13.99 13.50 -28.03
N TYR A 6 14.65 12.35 -27.88
CA TYR A 6 14.15 11.26 -27.06
C TYR A 6 14.11 11.63 -25.59
N ARG A 7 15.10 12.38 -25.11
CA ARG A 7 15.15 12.86 -23.73
C ARG A 7 13.99 13.80 -23.42
N LEU A 8 13.73 14.77 -24.29
CA LEU A 8 12.59 15.69 -24.14
C LEU A 8 11.24 14.96 -24.20
N ALA A 9 11.10 13.99 -25.11
CA ALA A 9 9.89 13.17 -25.18
C ALA A 9 9.69 12.32 -23.92
N LEU A 10 10.75 11.74 -23.35
CA LEU A 10 10.71 11.00 -22.11
C LEU A 10 10.29 11.88 -20.93
N GLU A 11 10.85 13.09 -20.83
CA GLU A 11 10.48 14.04 -19.77
C GLU A 11 9.01 14.48 -19.90
N ALA A 12 8.53 14.71 -21.12
CA ALA A 12 7.12 15.07 -21.34
C ALA A 12 6.18 13.92 -20.96
N ALA A 13 6.47 12.71 -21.41
CA ALA A 13 5.70 11.51 -21.07
C ALA A 13 5.72 11.21 -19.56
N SER A 14 6.87 11.42 -18.90
CA SER A 14 6.99 11.23 -17.45
C SER A 14 6.14 12.23 -16.66
N ARG A 15 6.10 13.49 -17.10
CA ARG A 15 5.23 14.51 -16.47
C ARG A 15 3.75 14.19 -16.66
N GLU A 16 3.36 13.79 -17.87
CA GLU A 16 1.97 13.39 -18.14
C GLU A 16 1.57 12.18 -17.30
N TYR A 17 2.43 11.16 -17.22
CA TYR A 17 2.21 10.01 -16.37
C TYR A 17 2.01 10.41 -14.90
N GLN A 18 2.83 11.29 -14.37
CA GLN A 18 2.70 11.79 -13.00
C GLN A 18 1.38 12.53 -12.76
N GLN A 19 0.95 13.36 -13.72
CA GLN A 19 -0.34 14.06 -13.64
C GLN A 19 -1.51 13.08 -13.64
N LEU A 20 -1.50 12.10 -14.54
CA LEU A 20 -2.56 11.08 -14.60
C LEU A 20 -2.57 10.18 -13.35
N ALA A 21 -1.42 9.84 -12.82
CA ALA A 21 -1.31 9.08 -11.58
C ALA A 21 -1.88 9.86 -10.38
N GLN A 22 -1.65 11.17 -10.33
CA GLN A 22 -2.23 12.03 -9.30
C GLN A 22 -3.76 12.13 -9.45
N GLN A 23 -4.26 12.36 -10.66
CA GLN A 23 -5.70 12.39 -10.93
C GLN A 23 -6.38 11.08 -10.54
N ARG A 24 -5.75 9.95 -10.86
CA ARG A 24 -6.25 8.64 -10.44
C ARG A 24 -6.34 8.53 -8.91
N ALA A 25 -5.31 8.95 -8.19
CA ALA A 25 -5.32 8.92 -6.73
C ALA A 25 -6.44 9.79 -6.13
N ASP A 26 -6.70 10.96 -6.71
CA ASP A 26 -7.76 11.86 -6.27
C ASP A 26 -9.16 11.27 -6.57
N LEU A 27 -9.34 10.62 -7.72
CA LEU A 27 -10.56 9.89 -8.05
C LEU A 27 -10.81 8.71 -7.12
N ASP A 28 -9.79 7.90 -6.84
CA ASP A 28 -9.89 6.77 -5.91
C ASP A 28 -10.30 7.24 -4.51
N LYS A 29 -9.72 8.35 -4.04
CA LYS A 29 -10.10 8.99 -2.78
C LYS A 29 -11.57 9.44 -2.79
N ARG A 30 -12.01 10.04 -3.90
CA ARG A 30 -13.40 10.49 -4.04
C ARG A 30 -14.38 9.32 -4.07
N LEU A 31 -14.02 8.24 -4.76
CA LEU A 31 -14.82 7.02 -4.78
C LEU A 31 -14.98 6.42 -3.38
N ALA A 32 -13.91 6.37 -2.59
CA ALA A 32 -13.97 5.88 -1.20
C ALA A 32 -14.90 6.75 -0.33
N GLN A 33 -14.85 8.08 -0.48
CA GLN A 33 -15.76 8.99 0.24
C GLN A 33 -17.22 8.77 -0.16
N LEU A 34 -17.50 8.61 -1.46
CA LEU A 34 -18.85 8.35 -1.94
C LEU A 34 -19.37 6.98 -1.46
N ALA A 35 -18.54 5.94 -1.50
CA ALA A 35 -18.91 4.63 -0.99
C ALA A 35 -19.27 4.67 0.51
N GLN A 36 -18.51 5.42 1.31
CA GLN A 36 -18.79 5.65 2.72
C GLN A 36 -20.12 6.40 2.91
N THR A 37 -20.38 7.42 2.11
CA THR A 37 -21.63 8.18 2.15
C THR A 37 -22.83 7.31 1.78
N ILE A 38 -22.71 6.51 0.70
CA ILE A 38 -23.75 5.57 0.27
C ILE A 38 -24.03 4.54 1.38
N GLY A 39 -22.97 3.96 2.00
CA GLY A 39 -23.12 3.03 3.10
C GLY A 39 -23.85 3.63 4.30
N SER A 40 -23.59 4.89 4.62
CA SER A 40 -24.27 5.63 5.68
C SER A 40 -25.74 5.88 5.36
N LEU A 41 -26.04 6.32 4.15
CA LEU A 41 -27.39 6.59 3.69
C LEU A 41 -28.23 5.31 3.61
N ASN A 42 -27.66 4.21 3.12
CA ASN A 42 -28.34 2.91 3.08
C ASN A 42 -28.79 2.49 4.50
N ARG A 43 -27.92 2.65 5.51
CA ARG A 43 -28.28 2.35 6.91
C ARG A 43 -29.43 3.22 7.42
N LEU A 44 -29.40 4.53 7.09
CA LEU A 44 -30.47 5.46 7.49
C LEU A 44 -31.80 5.14 6.80
N CYS A 45 -31.75 4.67 5.56
CA CYS A 45 -32.93 4.23 4.79
C CYS A 45 -33.41 2.82 5.13
N GLY A 46 -32.71 2.11 6.03
CA GLY A 46 -33.05 0.72 6.40
C GLY A 46 -32.70 -0.30 5.30
N PHE A 47 -31.92 0.08 4.29
CA PHE A 47 -31.43 -0.85 3.29
C PHE A 47 -30.21 -1.60 3.77
N THR A 48 -30.12 -2.89 3.48
CA THR A 48 -28.89 -3.65 3.65
C THR A 48 -27.83 -3.12 2.68
N PRO A 49 -26.66 -2.71 3.15
CA PRO A 49 -25.62 -2.19 2.24
C PRO A 49 -25.20 -3.28 1.25
N ASN A 50 -25.41 -3.04 -0.02
CA ASN A 50 -24.92 -3.92 -1.08
C ASN A 50 -23.78 -3.19 -1.79
N VAL A 51 -22.56 -3.34 -1.26
CA VAL A 51 -21.36 -2.83 -1.95
C VAL A 51 -20.94 -3.89 -2.95
N ALA A 52 -21.11 -3.58 -4.25
CA ALA A 52 -20.73 -4.47 -5.35
C ALA A 52 -19.20 -4.68 -5.48
N VAL A 53 -18.43 -4.16 -4.54
CA VAL A 53 -16.97 -4.22 -4.50
C VAL A 53 -16.53 -5.37 -3.61
N GLY A 54 -15.62 -6.22 -4.10
CA GLY A 54 -15.05 -7.32 -3.31
C GLY A 54 -14.20 -6.81 -2.13
N LEU A 55 -14.03 -7.66 -1.09
CA LEU A 55 -13.25 -7.31 0.11
C LEU A 55 -11.83 -6.83 -0.22
N THR A 56 -11.19 -7.44 -1.22
CA THR A 56 -9.84 -7.07 -1.66
C THR A 56 -9.81 -5.66 -2.22
N ASP A 57 -10.77 -5.31 -3.07
CA ASP A 57 -10.86 -3.98 -3.67
C ASP A 57 -11.30 -2.94 -2.65
N GLY A 58 -12.15 -3.32 -1.69
CA GLY A 58 -12.48 -2.50 -0.54
C GLY A 58 -11.25 -2.14 0.30
N CYS A 59 -10.39 -3.11 0.59
CA CYS A 59 -9.12 -2.85 1.29
C CYS A 59 -8.19 -1.92 0.48
N ARG A 60 -8.09 -2.10 -0.84
CA ARG A 60 -7.34 -1.20 -1.73
C ARG A 60 -7.85 0.23 -1.64
N MET A 61 -9.16 0.41 -1.76
CA MET A 61 -9.80 1.73 -1.69
C MET A 61 -9.54 2.42 -0.35
N VAL A 62 -9.69 1.71 0.76
CA VAL A 62 -9.45 2.22 2.12
C VAL A 62 -8.00 2.68 2.28
N LEU A 63 -7.04 1.82 1.95
CA LEU A 63 -5.62 2.12 2.11
C LEU A 63 -5.15 3.26 1.21
N ASN A 64 -5.63 3.29 -0.05
CA ASN A 64 -5.30 4.36 -0.99
C ASN A 64 -5.89 5.71 -0.54
N ALA A 65 -7.14 5.70 -0.06
CA ALA A 65 -7.82 6.92 0.41
C ALA A 65 -7.23 7.50 1.69
N ALA A 66 -6.71 6.66 2.59
CA ALA A 66 -6.18 7.07 3.88
C ALA A 66 -4.94 7.97 3.75
N GLY A 67 -4.03 7.63 2.84
CA GLY A 67 -2.78 8.38 2.65
C GLY A 67 -1.79 8.30 3.81
N HIS A 68 -2.05 7.45 4.80
CA HIS A 68 -1.21 7.15 5.96
C HIS A 68 -1.34 5.66 6.33
N PRO A 69 -0.39 5.10 7.09
CA PRO A 69 -0.46 3.71 7.51
C PRO A 69 -1.68 3.42 8.39
N LEU A 70 -2.45 2.38 8.07
CA LEU A 70 -3.61 1.90 8.84
C LEU A 70 -3.32 0.52 9.43
N THR A 71 -3.82 0.28 10.64
CA THR A 71 -3.88 -1.06 11.23
C THR A 71 -5.03 -1.88 10.62
N ALA A 72 -4.98 -3.20 10.74
CA ALA A 72 -6.07 -4.05 10.26
C ALA A 72 -7.43 -3.71 10.89
N MET A 73 -7.43 -3.23 12.14
CA MET A 73 -8.64 -2.80 12.84
C MET A 73 -9.22 -1.52 12.22
N GLU A 74 -8.37 -0.54 11.89
CA GLU A 74 -8.79 0.71 11.23
C GLU A 74 -9.31 0.44 9.81
N VAL A 75 -8.66 -0.49 9.10
CA VAL A 75 -9.17 -0.95 7.78
C VAL A 75 -10.55 -1.60 7.92
N ARG A 76 -10.75 -2.45 8.95
CA ARG A 76 -12.05 -3.04 9.25
C ARG A 76 -13.12 -1.98 9.48
N GLN A 77 -12.84 -1.02 10.37
CA GLN A 77 -13.79 0.06 10.69
C GLN A 77 -14.17 0.88 9.44
N SER A 78 -13.19 1.16 8.59
CA SER A 78 -13.43 1.88 7.33
C SER A 78 -14.28 1.05 6.35
N LEU A 79 -14.05 -0.25 6.27
CA LEU A 79 -14.87 -1.16 5.46
C LEU A 79 -16.32 -1.23 5.97
N GLU A 80 -16.52 -1.34 7.28
CA GLU A 80 -17.85 -1.30 7.89
C GLU A 80 -18.56 0.03 7.61
N ALA A 81 -17.83 1.15 7.66
CA ALA A 81 -18.35 2.47 7.31
C ALA A 81 -18.77 2.56 5.83
N MET A 82 -18.09 1.83 4.94
CA MET A 82 -18.45 1.70 3.52
C MET A 82 -19.60 0.71 3.28
N GLY A 83 -20.09 0.02 4.32
CA GLY A 83 -21.19 -0.92 4.23
C GLY A 83 -20.80 -2.37 3.92
N PHE A 84 -19.53 -2.73 4.11
CA PHE A 84 -19.12 -4.13 4.06
C PHE A 84 -19.61 -4.87 5.29
N ASP A 85 -20.30 -5.99 5.06
CA ASP A 85 -20.69 -6.89 6.15
C ASP A 85 -19.54 -7.85 6.44
N VAL A 86 -18.69 -7.45 7.38
CA VAL A 86 -17.57 -8.27 7.86
C VAL A 86 -18.00 -9.26 8.96
N SER A 87 -19.20 -9.11 9.51
CA SER A 87 -19.74 -9.95 10.59
C SER A 87 -20.02 -11.41 10.15
N LYS A 88 -20.09 -11.66 8.86
CA LYS A 88 -20.24 -13.00 8.26
C LYS A 88 -19.08 -13.96 8.59
N TYR A 89 -17.97 -13.44 9.03
CA TYR A 89 -16.78 -14.24 9.35
C TYR A 89 -16.70 -14.43 10.86
N SER A 90 -16.51 -15.65 11.32
CA SER A 90 -16.36 -16.00 12.74
C SER A 90 -15.19 -15.28 13.45
N ASN A 91 -14.23 -14.79 12.66
CA ASN A 91 -13.17 -13.87 13.08
C ASN A 91 -13.08 -12.74 12.05
N ASP A 92 -13.66 -11.61 12.36
CA ASP A 92 -13.82 -10.44 11.49
C ASP A 92 -12.50 -9.91 10.92
N LEU A 93 -11.39 -10.11 11.61
CA LEU A 93 -10.07 -9.62 11.20
C LEU A 93 -9.31 -10.62 10.32
N ALA A 94 -9.60 -11.92 10.41
CA ALA A 94 -8.86 -12.94 9.67
C ALA A 94 -8.89 -12.73 8.14
N PRO A 95 -10.04 -12.50 7.50
CA PRO A 95 -10.09 -12.24 6.06
C PRO A 95 -9.36 -10.94 5.68
N ILE A 96 -9.43 -9.91 6.53
CA ILE A 96 -8.73 -8.64 6.29
C ILE A 96 -7.21 -8.86 6.37
N HIS A 97 -6.71 -9.56 7.38
CA HIS A 97 -5.29 -9.92 7.47
C HIS A 97 -4.81 -10.72 6.26
N THR A 98 -5.63 -11.66 5.78
CA THR A 98 -5.32 -12.44 4.59
C THR A 98 -5.20 -11.55 3.34
N VAL A 99 -6.12 -10.62 3.16
CA VAL A 99 -6.08 -9.66 2.05
C VAL A 99 -4.87 -8.74 2.17
N LEU A 100 -4.62 -8.16 3.35
CA LEU A 100 -3.49 -7.25 3.58
C LEU A 100 -2.15 -7.94 3.33
N LYS A 101 -2.00 -9.22 3.74
CA LYS A 101 -0.84 -10.03 3.44
C LYS A 101 -0.65 -10.19 1.92
N ARG A 102 -1.70 -10.57 1.19
CA ARG A 102 -1.65 -10.72 -0.26
C ARG A 102 -1.29 -9.41 -0.97
N LEU A 103 -1.85 -8.27 -0.52
CA LEU A 103 -1.51 -6.96 -1.07
C LEU A 103 -0.06 -6.56 -0.76
N THR A 104 0.50 -7.04 0.34
CA THR A 104 1.93 -6.86 0.65
C THR A 104 2.80 -7.75 -0.23
N GLU A 105 2.40 -9.00 -0.48
CA GLU A 105 3.08 -9.94 -1.37
C GLU A 105 3.05 -9.48 -2.83
N SER A 106 1.97 -8.82 -3.27
CA SER A 106 1.85 -8.22 -4.61
C SER A 106 2.53 -6.85 -4.73
N ASP A 107 3.23 -6.41 -3.69
CA ASP A 107 3.96 -5.13 -3.64
C ASP A 107 3.08 -3.87 -3.78
N GLU A 108 1.77 -3.99 -3.60
CA GLU A 108 0.81 -2.88 -3.62
C GLU A 108 0.81 -2.11 -2.30
N VAL A 109 1.09 -2.80 -1.19
CA VAL A 109 1.03 -2.28 0.17
C VAL A 109 2.36 -2.53 0.88
N ARG A 110 2.81 -1.55 1.67
CA ARG A 110 3.98 -1.68 2.53
C ARG A 110 3.55 -2.01 3.96
N PHE A 111 4.17 -3.04 4.52
CA PHE A 111 4.07 -3.33 5.95
C PHE A 111 4.93 -2.34 6.74
N VAL A 112 4.35 -1.69 7.73
CA VAL A 112 5.02 -0.72 8.59
C VAL A 112 5.02 -1.24 10.03
N PRO A 113 6.16 -1.76 10.51
CA PRO A 113 6.28 -2.17 11.92
C PRO A 113 6.25 -0.92 12.81
N ARG A 114 5.40 -0.92 13.83
CA ARG A 114 5.27 0.18 14.80
C ARG A 114 5.88 -0.17 16.17
N GLY A 115 7.04 -0.81 16.20
CA GLY A 115 7.68 -1.22 17.45
C GLY A 115 6.76 -2.09 18.31
N TYR A 116 6.39 -1.63 19.51
CA TYR A 116 5.47 -2.34 20.41
C TYR A 116 3.98 -2.15 20.07
N ALA A 117 3.63 -1.29 19.11
CA ALA A 117 2.27 -1.07 18.66
C ALA A 117 1.85 -2.09 17.60
N LYS A 118 0.52 -2.19 17.33
CA LYS A 118 0.01 -3.08 16.30
C LYS A 118 0.60 -2.70 14.93
N PRO A 119 0.96 -3.70 14.08
CA PRO A 119 1.48 -3.46 12.75
C PRO A 119 0.48 -2.68 11.89
N ALA A 120 0.99 -1.84 11.02
CA ALA A 120 0.19 -1.04 10.10
C ALA A 120 0.58 -1.33 8.65
N TYR A 121 -0.30 -0.97 7.75
CA TYR A 121 -0.18 -1.19 6.31
C TYR A 121 -0.38 0.14 5.60
N GLU A 122 0.51 0.46 4.66
CA GLU A 122 0.47 1.70 3.91
C GLU A 122 0.42 1.42 2.42
N TRP A 123 -0.44 2.13 1.72
CA TRP A 123 -0.53 2.04 0.27
C TRP A 123 0.76 2.56 -0.38
N LYS A 124 1.39 1.73 -1.21
CA LYS A 124 2.53 2.17 -2.00
C LYS A 124 2.02 3.02 -3.16
N ARG A 125 2.23 4.31 -3.07
CA ARG A 125 2.08 5.18 -4.24
C ARG A 125 3.19 4.84 -5.21
N SER A 126 2.91 3.95 -6.16
CA SER A 126 3.89 3.53 -7.18
C SER A 126 4.13 4.68 -8.15
N ILE A 127 4.87 5.68 -7.73
CA ILE A 127 5.67 6.47 -8.66
C ILE A 127 6.98 5.70 -8.80
N ARG A 128 7.00 4.63 -9.58
CA ARG A 128 8.25 4.15 -10.13
C ARG A 128 8.75 5.24 -11.06
N MET A 129 9.62 6.09 -10.58
CA MET A 129 10.48 6.91 -11.42
C MET A 129 11.23 5.93 -12.32
N ILE A 130 10.82 5.83 -13.59
CA ILE A 130 11.62 5.21 -14.62
C ILE A 130 12.85 6.13 -14.76
N GLY A 131 13.98 5.70 -14.17
CA GLY A 131 15.25 6.37 -14.37
C GLY A 131 15.93 6.95 -13.13
N ARG A 132 16.07 6.17 -12.06
CA ARG A 132 17.20 6.33 -11.17
C ARG A 132 18.03 5.05 -11.28
N SER A 133 19.05 5.11 -12.11
CA SER A 133 20.16 4.17 -12.04
C SER A 133 20.71 4.31 -10.62
N ASP A 134 20.49 3.29 -9.79
CA ASP A 134 21.22 3.15 -8.56
C ASP A 134 22.70 3.03 -8.96
N GLU A 135 23.43 4.12 -8.79
CA GLU A 135 24.88 4.03 -8.74
C GLU A 135 25.20 3.11 -7.58
N HIS A 136 25.52 1.89 -7.94
CA HIS A 136 26.10 0.90 -7.06
C HIS A 136 27.44 1.49 -6.60
N GLY A 137 27.45 2.07 -5.42
CA GLY A 137 28.68 2.34 -4.70
C GLY A 137 29.25 1.00 -4.28
N ASP A 138 30.14 0.46 -5.10
CA ASP A 138 31.03 -0.63 -4.75
C ASP A 138 31.92 -0.20 -3.59
N GLY A 139 31.41 -0.37 -2.39
CA GLY A 139 32.21 -0.34 -1.18
C GLY A 139 32.95 -1.65 -1.06
N GLU A 140 34.14 -1.75 -1.66
CA GLU A 140 35.10 -2.78 -1.38
C GLU A 140 35.30 -2.88 0.14
N LYS A 141 34.78 -3.91 0.77
CA LYS A 141 35.23 -4.37 2.08
C LYS A 141 36.41 -5.29 1.86
N GLU A 142 37.60 -4.78 2.14
CA GLU A 142 38.78 -5.61 2.35
C GLU A 142 38.50 -6.71 3.40
N PRO A 143 38.98 -7.94 3.18
CA PRO A 143 38.92 -8.99 4.19
C PRO A 143 39.92 -8.73 5.28
N ASP A 144 39.47 -8.47 6.49
CA ASP A 144 40.31 -8.45 7.70
C ASP A 144 40.83 -9.87 7.98
N GLU A 145 42.07 -10.08 7.57
CA GLU A 145 42.89 -11.23 7.99
C GLU A 145 43.37 -11.07 9.44
N GLY A 146 42.98 -12.00 10.26
CA GLY A 146 43.83 -12.30 11.41
C GLY A 146 43.26 -12.04 12.78
N LYS A 147 42.84 -13.14 13.43
CA LYS A 147 43.45 -13.65 14.67
C LYS A 147 42.67 -14.81 15.22
N ARG A 148 43.22 -16.01 15.06
CA ARG A 148 42.87 -17.19 15.86
C ARG A 148 43.37 -17.01 17.30
N PRO A 149 42.58 -17.20 18.33
CA PRO A 149 43.08 -17.41 19.67
C PRO A 149 43.44 -18.88 19.87
N LYS A 150 44.66 -19.07 20.38
CA LYS A 150 45.25 -20.35 20.74
C LYS A 150 44.44 -21.07 21.82
N ARG A 151 44.19 -22.34 21.59
CA ARG A 151 43.85 -23.33 22.64
C ARG A 151 44.90 -23.30 23.72
N SER A 152 44.53 -23.11 24.98
CA SER A 152 45.30 -23.52 26.13
C SER A 152 44.60 -24.68 26.80
N LYS A 153 45.35 -25.81 26.89
CA LYS A 153 45.03 -26.95 27.72
C LYS A 153 45.38 -26.60 29.17
N LYS A 154 44.48 -26.89 30.07
CA LYS A 154 44.72 -27.64 31.30
C LYS A 154 43.38 -28.02 31.91
#